data_4ba7eeb8febe374146f01a0eec13249c
#
_entry.id   4ba7eeb8febe374146f01a0eec13249c
#
_cell.length_a   1.000
_cell.length_b   1.000
_cell.length_c   1.000
_cell.angle_alpha   90.00
_cell.angle_beta   90.00
_cell.angle_gamma   90.00
#
_symmetry.space_group_name_H-M   'P 1'
#
loop_
_entity.id
_entity.type
_entity.pdbx_description
1 polymer ?
#
loop_
_entity_poly.entity_id
_entity_poly.type
_entity_poly.pdbx_seq_one_letter_code
_entity_poly.pdbx_strand_id
1 'polypeptide(L)'
;CFDTETTGLDYFALDLVGMSFSVKEGEAYYVPAPNNYEDTKKLVALFKPLLESNMKVKIGQNVKFDLLVFRRYDVNVSLPVYDTMLAHYLIEPDLKHGMDYLSETYLGYTPVSIEELIGKKGKNQGNMRDVPLEKISEYAAEDADITLQLKHKLSPLVKHQEVESVLQNIEHPL
;
A
#
# COMPACT_ATOMS: atom_id res chain seq x y z
N CYS A 1 5.89 4.66 -4.94
CA CYS A 1 4.79 3.94 -4.30
C CYS A 1 5.33 2.74 -3.54
N PHE A 2 4.64 2.33 -2.50
CA PHE A 2 4.92 1.10 -1.75
C PHE A 2 3.61 0.50 -1.23
N ASP A 3 3.65 -0.81 -0.94
CA ASP A 3 2.59 -1.56 -0.30
C ASP A 3 3.20 -2.69 0.54
N THR A 4 2.47 -3.25 1.51
CA THR A 4 2.93 -4.32 2.39
C THR A 4 1.99 -5.51 2.42
N GLU A 5 2.55 -6.72 2.27
CA GLU A 5 1.85 -7.98 2.47
C GLU A 5 2.11 -8.51 3.88
N THR A 6 1.05 -8.90 4.57
CA THR A 6 1.12 -9.32 5.97
C THR A 6 0.38 -10.63 6.21
N THR A 7 0.65 -11.27 7.36
CA THR A 7 -0.02 -12.51 7.76
C THR A 7 -1.46 -12.30 8.20
N GLY A 8 -1.89 -11.05 8.39
CA GLY A 8 -3.25 -10.69 8.83
C GLY A 8 -3.40 -9.20 9.07
N LEU A 9 -4.56 -8.78 9.55
CA LEU A 9 -4.89 -7.37 9.75
C LEU A 9 -4.74 -6.91 11.22
N ASP A 10 -4.51 -7.83 12.15
CA ASP A 10 -4.26 -7.47 13.55
C ASP A 10 -2.84 -6.96 13.72
N TYR A 11 -2.71 -5.65 13.81
CA TYR A 11 -1.43 -4.96 13.95
C TYR A 11 -0.54 -5.50 15.10
N PHE A 12 -1.13 -5.99 16.17
CA PHE A 12 -0.37 -6.53 17.32
C PHE A 12 0.14 -7.95 17.10
N ALA A 13 -0.45 -8.69 16.17
CA ALA A 13 -0.17 -10.10 15.92
C ALA A 13 0.37 -10.42 14.51
N LEU A 14 0.29 -9.46 13.57
CA LEU A 14 0.75 -9.69 12.20
C LEU A 14 2.27 -9.75 12.08
N ASP A 15 2.74 -10.48 11.06
CA ASP A 15 4.11 -10.43 10.55
C ASP A 15 4.13 -9.95 9.11
N LEU A 16 5.19 -9.23 8.74
CA LEU A 16 5.42 -8.79 7.36
C LEU A 16 5.78 -10.00 6.50
N VAL A 17 5.05 -10.20 5.41
CA VAL A 17 5.30 -11.25 4.41
C VAL A 17 6.18 -10.74 3.29
N GLY A 18 6.03 -9.47 2.92
CA GLY A 18 6.85 -8.80 1.93
C GLY A 18 6.44 -7.35 1.73
N MET A 19 7.21 -6.66 0.90
CA MET A 19 7.00 -5.27 0.52
C MET A 19 7.05 -5.16 -1.00
N SER A 20 6.21 -4.34 -1.58
CA SER A 20 6.29 -4.00 -3.00
C SER A 20 6.57 -2.53 -3.21
N PHE A 21 7.22 -2.22 -4.33
CA PHE A 21 7.61 -0.86 -4.68
C PHE A 21 7.41 -0.60 -6.16
N SER A 22 6.87 0.58 -6.51
CA SER A 22 6.80 1.08 -7.87
C SER A 22 7.21 2.55 -7.92
N VAL A 23 8.04 2.90 -8.89
CA VAL A 23 8.48 4.29 -9.15
C VAL A 23 8.16 4.74 -10.56
N LYS A 24 7.66 3.83 -11.39
CA LYS A 24 7.31 4.07 -12.79
C LYS A 24 6.13 3.18 -13.16
N GLU A 25 5.14 3.73 -13.83
CA GLU A 25 3.98 2.97 -14.29
C GLU A 25 4.38 1.77 -15.16
N GLY A 26 3.76 0.63 -14.89
CA GLY A 26 4.04 -0.65 -15.55
C GLY A 26 5.34 -1.33 -15.07
N GLU A 27 5.95 -0.84 -13.96
CA GLU A 27 7.17 -1.40 -13.42
C GLU A 27 7.11 -1.41 -11.88
N ALA A 28 7.08 -2.61 -11.30
CA ALA A 28 7.05 -2.79 -9.85
C ALA A 28 7.89 -3.98 -9.40
N TYR A 29 8.28 -3.98 -8.14
CA TYR A 29 9.20 -4.95 -7.55
C TYR A 29 8.66 -5.43 -6.21
N TYR A 30 8.77 -6.74 -5.96
CA TYR A 30 8.42 -7.35 -4.70
C TYR A 30 9.67 -7.81 -3.94
N VAL A 31 9.71 -7.54 -2.66
CA VAL A 31 10.79 -7.92 -1.74
C VAL A 31 10.20 -8.85 -0.68
N PRO A 32 10.39 -10.18 -0.78
CA PRO A 32 9.90 -11.12 0.21
C PRO A 32 10.61 -10.94 1.55
N ALA A 33 9.84 -10.96 2.64
CA ALA A 33 10.39 -10.89 3.99
C ALA A 33 10.69 -12.29 4.55
N PRO A 34 11.80 -12.44 5.30
CA PRO A 34 12.12 -13.67 6.03
C PRO A 34 11.00 -14.09 7.01
N ASN A 35 10.96 -15.39 7.35
CA ASN A 35 9.96 -15.90 8.28
C ASN A 35 10.40 -15.79 9.75
N ASN A 36 11.08 -14.72 10.11
CA ASN A 36 11.41 -14.40 11.51
C ASN A 36 11.58 -12.89 11.67
N TYR A 37 11.26 -12.41 12.86
CA TYR A 37 11.24 -10.98 13.17
C TYR A 37 12.61 -10.30 13.01
N GLU A 38 13.68 -10.90 13.51
CA GLU A 38 15.00 -10.26 13.54
C GLU A 38 15.59 -10.06 12.13
N ASP A 39 15.44 -11.04 11.25
CA ASP A 39 15.94 -10.90 9.88
C ASP A 39 15.02 -10.03 9.05
N THR A 40 13.71 -10.05 9.28
CA THR A 40 12.76 -9.11 8.67
C THR A 40 13.11 -7.67 9.07
N LYS A 41 13.40 -7.44 10.35
CA LYS A 41 13.81 -6.11 10.84
C LYS A 41 15.09 -5.62 10.16
N LYS A 42 16.09 -6.49 9.98
CA LYS A 42 17.32 -6.15 9.23
C LYS A 42 17.02 -5.81 7.77
N LEU A 43 16.14 -6.59 7.12
CA LEU A 43 15.72 -6.33 5.75
C LEU A 43 15.02 -4.97 5.63
N VAL A 44 14.02 -4.70 6.46
CA VAL A 44 13.26 -3.44 6.46
C VAL A 44 14.17 -2.24 6.73
N ALA A 45 15.17 -2.40 7.60
CA ALA A 45 16.15 -1.35 7.90
C ALA A 45 16.96 -0.87 6.66
N LEU A 46 17.12 -1.71 5.64
CA LEU A 46 17.77 -1.30 4.37
C LEU A 46 16.96 -0.23 3.62
N PHE A 47 15.65 -0.21 3.80
CA PHE A 47 14.74 0.76 3.18
C PHE A 47 14.51 2.01 4.03
N LYS A 48 15.01 2.04 5.27
CA LYS A 48 14.88 3.17 6.19
C LYS A 48 15.31 4.51 5.57
N PRO A 49 16.45 4.63 4.86
CA PRO A 49 16.85 5.88 4.24
C PRO A 49 15.84 6.43 3.20
N LEU A 50 15.08 5.54 2.55
CA LEU A 50 14.03 5.91 1.61
C LEU A 50 12.74 6.27 2.35
N LEU A 51 12.29 5.41 3.26
CA LEU A 51 11.01 5.52 3.96
C LEU A 51 10.97 6.69 4.95
N GLU A 52 12.08 6.97 5.63
CA GLU A 52 12.23 8.09 6.56
C GLU A 52 12.69 9.40 5.90
N SER A 53 12.87 9.42 4.56
CA SER A 53 13.24 10.62 3.84
C SER A 53 12.09 11.63 3.81
N ASN A 54 12.34 12.86 4.24
CA ASN A 54 11.41 13.98 4.07
C ASN A 54 11.49 14.63 2.68
N MET A 55 12.44 14.20 1.83
CA MET A 55 12.63 14.70 0.47
C MET A 55 11.84 13.90 -0.58
N LYS A 56 11.32 12.73 -0.22
CA LYS A 56 10.62 11.83 -1.12
C LYS A 56 9.16 11.68 -0.71
N VAL A 57 8.26 11.86 -1.66
CA VAL A 57 6.85 11.53 -1.45
C VAL A 57 6.68 10.02 -1.44
N LYS A 58 6.12 9.48 -0.37
CA LYS A 58 5.72 8.07 -0.27
C LYS A 58 4.25 7.98 -0.64
N ILE A 59 3.91 7.06 -1.53
CA ILE A 59 2.56 6.87 -2.05
C ILE A 59 2.08 5.49 -1.60
N GLY A 60 0.85 5.40 -1.14
CA GLY A 60 0.20 4.14 -0.77
C GLY A 60 -1.32 4.23 -0.85
N GLN A 61 -1.99 3.11 -0.67
CA GLN A 61 -3.44 2.98 -0.61
C GLN A 61 -3.84 2.55 0.81
N ASN A 62 -4.60 3.35 1.55
CA ASN A 62 -4.83 3.13 2.97
C ASN A 62 -3.51 3.01 3.76
N VAL A 63 -2.61 3.91 3.43
CA VAL A 63 -1.19 3.88 3.82
C VAL A 63 -0.96 3.84 5.32
N LYS A 64 -1.92 4.26 6.13
CA LYS A 64 -1.85 4.22 7.59
C LYS A 64 -1.56 2.81 8.11
N PHE A 65 -2.13 1.78 7.48
CA PHE A 65 -1.84 0.40 7.83
C PHE A 65 -0.36 0.07 7.61
N ASP A 66 0.18 0.41 6.46
CA ASP A 66 1.58 0.15 6.11
C ASP A 66 2.56 0.92 7.01
N LEU A 67 2.22 2.17 7.36
CA LEU A 67 3.00 2.96 8.31
C LEU A 67 3.12 2.24 9.66
N LEU A 68 2.03 1.63 10.14
CA LEU A 68 2.03 0.85 11.38
C LEU A 68 2.83 -0.44 11.24
N VAL A 69 2.75 -1.12 10.08
CA VAL A 69 3.57 -2.31 9.79
C VAL A 69 5.06 -1.98 9.84
N PHE A 70 5.51 -0.92 9.18
CA PHE A 70 6.91 -0.49 9.23
C PHE A 70 7.36 -0.08 10.62
N ARG A 71 6.50 0.59 11.39
CA ARG A 71 6.79 1.00 12.77
C ARG A 71 7.07 -0.20 13.68
N ARG A 72 6.43 -1.35 13.44
CA ARG A 72 6.71 -2.61 14.15
C ARG A 72 8.16 -3.07 13.97
N TYR A 73 8.81 -2.68 12.87
CA TYR A 73 10.21 -2.98 12.56
C TYR A 73 11.16 -1.79 12.76
N ASP A 74 10.79 -0.83 13.62
CA ASP A 74 11.57 0.37 13.97
C ASP A 74 11.87 1.30 12.79
N VAL A 75 10.97 1.37 11.80
CA VAL A 75 11.00 2.33 10.71
C VAL A 75 9.80 3.27 10.80
N ASN A 76 10.07 4.57 10.93
CA ASN A 76 9.05 5.62 10.99
C ASN A 76 8.99 6.33 9.65
N VAL A 77 8.04 5.94 8.83
CA VAL A 77 7.84 6.57 7.51
C VAL A 77 7.52 8.05 7.71
N SER A 78 8.34 8.92 7.11
CA SER A 78 8.21 10.37 7.27
C SER A 78 7.29 10.98 6.22
N LEU A 79 6.68 12.10 6.53
CA LEU A 79 6.02 12.94 5.53
C LEU A 79 7.06 13.48 4.51
N PRO A 80 6.66 13.81 3.29
CA PRO A 80 5.30 13.78 2.76
C PRO A 80 4.87 12.36 2.34
N VAL A 81 3.61 12.06 2.63
CA VAL A 81 2.91 10.83 2.21
C VAL A 81 1.74 11.23 1.31
N TYR A 82 1.35 10.39 0.37
CA TYR A 82 0.14 10.53 -0.45
C TYR A 82 -0.67 9.24 -0.35
N ASP A 83 -1.86 9.33 0.22
CA ASP A 83 -2.80 8.21 0.32
C ASP A 83 -3.87 8.33 -0.77
N THR A 84 -3.94 7.34 -1.66
CA THR A 84 -4.91 7.32 -2.77
C THR A 84 -6.34 7.11 -2.28
N MET A 85 -6.53 6.37 -1.18
CA MET A 85 -7.85 6.18 -0.57
C MET A 85 -8.39 7.50 0.01
N LEU A 86 -7.58 8.22 0.78
CA LEU A 86 -7.98 9.51 1.35
C LEU A 86 -8.14 10.58 0.27
N ALA A 87 -7.30 10.58 -0.77
CA ALA A 87 -7.47 11.47 -1.91
C ALA A 87 -8.82 11.26 -2.59
N HIS A 88 -9.21 10.01 -2.84
CA HIS A 88 -10.51 9.70 -3.44
C HIS A 88 -11.67 10.01 -2.48
N TYR A 89 -11.52 9.77 -1.19
CA TYR A 89 -12.54 10.14 -0.20
C TYR A 89 -12.87 11.64 -0.24
N LEU A 90 -11.87 12.50 -0.41
CA LEU A 90 -12.10 13.94 -0.54
C LEU A 90 -12.74 14.35 -1.88
N ILE A 91 -12.52 13.55 -2.95
CA ILE A 91 -13.09 13.82 -4.28
C ILE A 91 -14.56 13.37 -4.32
N GLU A 92 -14.85 12.16 -3.85
CA GLU A 92 -16.17 11.50 -3.96
C GLU A 92 -16.49 10.77 -2.64
N PRO A 93 -16.87 11.49 -1.57
CA PRO A 93 -17.01 10.91 -0.23
C PRO A 93 -18.07 9.83 -0.09
N ASP A 94 -19.08 9.82 -0.97
CA ASP A 94 -20.21 8.88 -0.93
C ASP A 94 -19.94 7.56 -1.66
N LEU A 95 -18.80 7.44 -2.35
CA LEU A 95 -18.44 6.26 -3.14
C LEU A 95 -17.56 5.27 -2.35
N LYS A 96 -17.25 4.12 -2.97
CA LYS A 96 -16.28 3.17 -2.44
C LYS A 96 -14.85 3.66 -2.70
N HIS A 97 -13.93 3.40 -1.76
CA HIS A 97 -12.54 3.86 -1.85
C HIS A 97 -11.53 2.70 -1.89
N GLY A 98 -12.01 1.46 -2.00
CA GLY A 98 -11.14 0.29 -2.15
C GLY A 98 -10.41 0.28 -3.50
N MET A 99 -9.21 -0.29 -3.54
CA MET A 99 -8.33 -0.28 -4.71
C MET A 99 -9.00 -0.91 -5.94
N ASP A 100 -9.71 -2.03 -5.78
CA ASP A 100 -10.43 -2.69 -6.88
C ASP A 100 -11.39 -1.73 -7.57
N TYR A 101 -12.23 -1.06 -6.76
CA TYR A 101 -13.20 -0.08 -7.27
C TYR A 101 -12.50 1.10 -7.97
N LEU A 102 -11.42 1.62 -7.37
CA LEU A 102 -10.67 2.74 -7.95
C LEU A 102 -9.98 2.34 -9.25
N SER A 103 -9.40 1.16 -9.29
CA SER A 103 -8.74 0.62 -10.49
C SER A 103 -9.74 0.46 -11.64
N GLU A 104 -10.88 -0.17 -11.38
CA GLU A 104 -11.94 -0.31 -12.39
C GLU A 104 -12.46 1.05 -12.90
N THR A 105 -12.67 2.00 -11.97
CA THR A 105 -13.27 3.30 -12.29
C THR A 105 -12.31 4.22 -13.04
N TYR A 106 -11.05 4.31 -12.61
CA TYR A 106 -10.10 5.31 -13.12
C TYR A 106 -9.07 4.76 -14.09
N LEU A 107 -8.82 3.45 -14.07
CA LEU A 107 -7.84 2.78 -14.95
C LEU A 107 -8.51 1.83 -15.95
N GLY A 108 -9.79 1.46 -15.75
CA GLY A 108 -10.47 0.45 -16.56
C GLY A 108 -9.87 -0.94 -16.42
N TYR A 109 -9.26 -1.22 -15.28
CA TYR A 109 -8.54 -2.45 -15.00
C TYR A 109 -9.08 -3.14 -13.75
N THR A 110 -9.36 -4.44 -13.84
CA THR A 110 -9.78 -5.27 -12.71
C THR A 110 -8.57 -6.00 -12.13
N PRO A 111 -8.10 -5.66 -10.91
CA PRO A 111 -6.95 -6.32 -10.30
C PRO A 111 -7.25 -7.76 -9.88
N VAL A 112 -6.20 -8.52 -9.64
CA VAL A 112 -6.32 -9.86 -9.05
C VAL A 112 -6.88 -9.72 -7.62
N SER A 113 -7.95 -10.47 -7.32
CA SER A 113 -8.54 -10.44 -5.98
C SER A 113 -7.68 -11.21 -4.98
N ILE A 114 -7.51 -10.67 -3.77
CA ILE A 114 -6.87 -11.38 -2.66
C ILE A 114 -7.56 -12.73 -2.36
N GLU A 115 -8.86 -12.85 -2.64
CA GLU A 115 -9.60 -14.11 -2.47
C GLU A 115 -9.13 -15.23 -3.41
N GLU A 116 -8.50 -14.88 -4.53
CA GLU A 116 -7.89 -15.87 -5.43
C GLU A 116 -6.61 -16.48 -4.86
N LEU A 117 -5.92 -15.72 -3.99
CA LEU A 117 -4.67 -16.16 -3.37
C LEU A 117 -4.92 -16.97 -2.09
N ILE A 118 -5.76 -16.44 -1.20
CA ILE A 118 -5.94 -16.97 0.16
C ILE A 118 -7.37 -17.43 0.45
N GLY A 119 -8.26 -17.36 -0.52
CA GLY A 119 -9.67 -17.76 -0.37
C GLY A 119 -10.55 -16.70 0.28
N LYS A 120 -11.86 -16.98 0.29
CA LYS A 120 -12.86 -16.05 0.81
C LYS A 120 -12.68 -15.77 2.30
N LYS A 121 -13.00 -14.53 2.70
CA LYS A 121 -12.97 -14.08 4.09
C LYS A 121 -13.82 -15.00 4.99
N GLY A 122 -13.21 -15.54 6.03
CA GLY A 122 -13.86 -16.46 6.97
C GLY A 122 -12.87 -17.35 7.71
N LYS A 123 -13.39 -18.33 8.46
CA LYS A 123 -12.56 -19.25 9.29
C LYS A 123 -11.55 -20.09 8.50
N ASN A 124 -11.79 -20.28 7.21
CA ASN A 124 -10.94 -21.08 6.33
C ASN A 124 -10.10 -20.23 5.37
N GLN A 125 -10.04 -18.91 5.59
CA GLN A 125 -9.17 -18.04 4.81
C GLN A 125 -7.71 -18.43 5.07
N GLY A 126 -6.93 -18.57 4.01
CA GLY A 126 -5.50 -18.88 4.06
C GLY A 126 -4.69 -17.68 4.56
N ASN A 127 -3.38 -17.83 4.50
CA ASN A 127 -2.41 -16.82 4.94
C ASN A 127 -1.52 -16.43 3.75
N MET A 128 -1.23 -15.15 3.60
CA MET A 128 -0.35 -14.67 2.52
C MET A 128 1.07 -15.29 2.59
N ARG A 129 1.51 -15.71 3.77
CA ARG A 129 2.78 -16.43 3.96
C ARG A 129 2.82 -17.79 3.27
N ASP A 130 1.67 -18.43 3.08
CA ASP A 130 1.54 -19.76 2.46
C ASP A 130 1.36 -19.68 0.93
N VAL A 131 1.20 -18.49 0.38
CA VAL A 131 1.06 -18.26 -1.07
C VAL A 131 2.42 -18.46 -1.75
N PRO A 132 2.48 -19.20 -2.89
CA PRO A 132 3.73 -19.33 -3.65
C PRO A 132 4.33 -18.00 -4.04
N LEU A 133 5.67 -17.88 -3.94
CA LEU A 133 6.39 -16.63 -4.17
C LEU A 133 6.04 -15.96 -5.51
N GLU A 134 5.90 -16.73 -6.56
CA GLU A 134 5.55 -16.21 -7.90
C GLU A 134 4.19 -15.48 -7.88
N LYS A 135 3.19 -16.08 -7.21
CA LYS A 135 1.84 -15.51 -7.14
C LYS A 135 1.76 -14.28 -6.26
N ILE A 136 2.39 -14.33 -5.07
CA ILE A 136 2.38 -13.17 -4.17
C ILE A 136 3.19 -12.02 -4.74
N SER A 137 4.29 -12.30 -5.45
CA SER A 137 5.10 -11.24 -6.07
C SER A 137 4.38 -10.56 -7.23
N GLU A 138 3.60 -11.29 -8.02
CA GLU A 138 2.76 -10.75 -9.08
C GLU A 138 1.66 -9.86 -8.49
N TYR A 139 0.91 -10.37 -7.53
CA TYR A 139 -0.16 -9.65 -6.83
C TYR A 139 0.35 -8.36 -6.16
N ALA A 140 1.38 -8.45 -5.32
CA ALA A 140 1.91 -7.30 -4.59
C ALA A 140 2.56 -6.25 -5.51
N ALA A 141 3.21 -6.68 -6.60
CA ALA A 141 3.75 -5.76 -7.61
C ALA A 141 2.62 -5.04 -8.36
N GLU A 142 1.54 -5.74 -8.69
CA GLU A 142 0.34 -5.17 -9.30
C GLU A 142 -0.25 -4.08 -8.39
N ASP A 143 -0.43 -4.35 -7.09
CA ASP A 143 -0.99 -3.40 -6.12
C ASP A 143 -0.15 -2.12 -6.02
N ALA A 144 1.18 -2.22 -5.99
CA ALA A 144 2.06 -1.06 -5.97
C ALA A 144 1.98 -0.24 -7.28
N ASP A 145 1.90 -0.89 -8.44
CA ASP A 145 1.79 -0.21 -9.73
C ASP A 145 0.44 0.47 -9.90
N ILE A 146 -0.66 -0.23 -9.60
CA ILE A 146 -2.02 0.33 -9.62
C ILE A 146 -2.09 1.57 -8.73
N THR A 147 -1.59 1.49 -7.51
CA THR A 147 -1.60 2.61 -6.56
C THR A 147 -0.81 3.81 -7.10
N LEU A 148 0.31 3.59 -7.77
CA LEU A 148 1.06 4.67 -8.43
C LEU A 148 0.25 5.31 -9.57
N GLN A 149 -0.39 4.51 -10.42
CA GLN A 149 -1.25 4.99 -11.51
C GLN A 149 -2.46 5.76 -10.97
N LEU A 150 -3.10 5.25 -9.90
CA LEU A 150 -4.21 5.93 -9.22
C LEU A 150 -3.79 7.31 -8.69
N LYS A 151 -2.61 7.41 -8.07
CA LYS A 151 -2.09 8.72 -7.64
C LYS A 151 -2.00 9.70 -8.81
N HIS A 152 -1.54 9.26 -9.99
CA HIS A 152 -1.45 10.12 -11.17
C HIS A 152 -2.83 10.55 -11.70
N LYS A 153 -3.85 9.68 -11.58
CA LYS A 153 -5.23 10.02 -11.97
C LYS A 153 -5.92 10.94 -10.95
N LEU A 154 -5.74 10.68 -9.66
CA LEU A 154 -6.44 11.40 -8.59
C LEU A 154 -5.83 12.78 -8.30
N SER A 155 -4.50 12.95 -8.42
CA SER A 155 -3.85 14.24 -8.12
C SER A 155 -4.40 15.43 -8.90
N PRO A 156 -4.70 15.35 -10.21
CA PRO A 156 -5.35 16.44 -10.93
C PRO A 156 -6.77 16.74 -10.42
N LEU A 157 -7.53 15.71 -10.01
CA LEU A 157 -8.89 15.86 -9.49
C LEU A 157 -8.89 16.54 -8.10
N VAL A 158 -7.96 16.15 -7.21
CA VAL A 158 -7.75 16.81 -5.92
C VAL A 158 -7.49 18.31 -6.09
N LYS A 159 -6.66 18.68 -7.08
CA LYS A 159 -6.39 20.08 -7.41
C LYS A 159 -7.61 20.80 -7.99
N HIS A 160 -8.31 20.16 -8.92
CA HIS A 160 -9.49 20.73 -9.56
C HIS A 160 -10.63 21.02 -8.56
N GLN A 161 -10.79 20.15 -7.54
CA GLN A 161 -11.79 20.33 -6.48
C GLN A 161 -11.30 21.20 -5.31
N GLU A 162 -10.07 21.72 -5.38
CA GLU A 162 -9.47 22.61 -4.37
C GLU A 162 -9.33 21.97 -2.98
N VAL A 163 -9.29 20.62 -2.89
CA VAL A 163 -9.16 19.89 -1.62
C VAL A 163 -7.71 19.50 -1.28
N GLU A 164 -6.74 19.93 -2.06
CA GLU A 164 -5.32 19.58 -1.86
C GLU A 164 -4.80 20.02 -0.48
N SER A 165 -5.22 21.20 -0.02
CA SER A 165 -4.82 21.71 1.30
C SER A 165 -5.38 20.85 2.44
N VAL A 166 -6.61 20.36 2.31
CA VAL A 166 -7.23 19.44 3.29
C VAL A 166 -6.47 18.12 3.32
N LEU A 167 -6.19 17.56 2.13
CA LEU A 167 -5.46 16.31 2.01
C LEU A 167 -4.07 16.39 2.66
N GLN A 168 -3.31 17.46 2.37
CA GLN A 168 -1.92 17.58 2.81
C GLN A 168 -1.77 18.01 4.28
N ASN A 169 -2.65 18.87 4.78
CA ASN A 169 -2.47 19.50 6.08
C ASN A 169 -3.37 18.90 7.18
N ILE A 170 -4.37 18.12 6.82
CA ILE A 170 -5.31 17.50 7.76
C ILE A 170 -5.25 15.98 7.65
N GLU A 171 -5.59 15.42 6.48
CA GLU A 171 -5.76 13.96 6.32
C GLU A 171 -4.45 13.18 6.40
N HIS A 172 -3.41 13.64 5.71
CA HIS A 172 -2.12 12.93 5.71
C HIS A 172 -1.36 12.99 7.04
N PRO A 173 -1.43 14.07 7.85
CA PRO A 173 -0.78 14.11 9.18
C PRO A 173 -1.49 13.29 10.26
N LEU A 174 -2.78 12.98 10.11
CA LEU A 174 -3.57 12.20 11.06
C LEU A 174 -3.35 10.70 10.94
#